data_70f5f5b5b9016ff8f585b80cb5a2f617
#
_entry.id   70f5f5b5b9016ff8f585b80cb5a2f617
#
_cell.length_a   1.000
_cell.length_b   1.000
_cell.length_c   1.000
_cell.angle_alpha   90.00
_cell.angle_beta   90.00
_cell.angle_gamma   90.00
#
_symmetry.space_group_name_H-M   'P 1'
#
loop_
_entity.id
_entity.type
_entity.pdbx_description
1 polymer ?
#
loop_
_entity_poly.entity_id
_entity_poly.type
_entity_poly.pdbx_seq_one_letter_code
_entity_poly.pdbx_strand_id
1 'polypeptide(L)'
;SHYHIDAKAREFYTRFRFDNGDALPPEHIQEYTVNASVIEAVMRAMEDATFMRKAMKAGPVNWGELAGAISYYQAEFGHTLPVSSNRFKKRVNDFKANGYESLISRKFMNQNRRKVTYDIERLLLSIDAQPEQPFNTTVWEQYNMFVQGDLELYDPESGEVLNPADFTDKDGNPLVLSPATVANYLNNPKNKALR
;
A
#
# COMPACT_ATOMS: atom_id res chain seq x y z
N SER A 1 -3.59 -26.81 -20.77
CA SER A 1 -3.43 -25.84 -19.67
C SER A 1 -4.16 -24.55 -20.03
N HIS A 2 -4.96 -24.02 -19.11
CA HIS A 2 -5.67 -22.73 -19.30
C HIS A 2 -4.78 -21.53 -18.95
N TYR A 3 -3.60 -21.78 -18.37
CA TYR A 3 -2.67 -20.74 -17.96
C TYR A 3 -1.78 -20.27 -19.13
N HIS A 4 -1.79 -18.98 -19.36
CA HIS A 4 -0.88 -18.25 -20.27
C HIS A 4 -0.59 -16.92 -19.62
N ILE A 5 0.64 -16.41 -19.80
CA ILE A 5 0.98 -15.06 -19.36
C ILE A 5 0.12 -14.05 -20.15
N ASP A 6 -0.59 -13.20 -19.44
CA ASP A 6 -1.43 -12.18 -20.04
C ASP A 6 -0.59 -10.98 -20.48
N ALA A 7 -0.28 -10.95 -21.79
CA ALA A 7 0.50 -9.85 -22.37
C ALA A 7 -0.22 -8.49 -22.28
N LYS A 8 -1.56 -8.48 -22.33
CA LYS A 8 -2.36 -7.24 -22.20
C LYS A 8 -2.27 -6.69 -20.77
N ALA A 9 -2.30 -7.56 -19.77
CA ALA A 9 -2.09 -7.17 -18.37
C ALA A 9 -0.71 -6.53 -18.20
N ARG A 10 0.34 -7.17 -18.75
CA ARG A 10 1.70 -6.62 -18.68
C ARG A 10 1.81 -5.25 -19.35
N GLU A 11 1.21 -5.09 -20.52
CA GLU A 11 1.17 -3.80 -21.22
C GLU A 11 0.43 -2.74 -20.39
N PHE A 12 -0.74 -3.10 -19.84
CA PHE A 12 -1.52 -2.22 -18.98
C PHE A 12 -0.70 -1.73 -17.79
N TYR A 13 -0.10 -2.64 -17.00
CA TYR A 13 0.67 -2.27 -15.81
C TYR A 13 1.95 -1.49 -16.14
N THR A 14 2.58 -1.75 -17.27
CA THR A 14 3.75 -0.97 -17.73
C THR A 14 3.38 0.48 -18.06
N ARG A 15 2.20 0.70 -18.62
CA ARG A 15 1.71 2.04 -18.98
C ARG A 15 0.98 2.74 -17.84
N PHE A 16 0.58 2.00 -16.82
CA PHE A 16 -0.18 2.56 -15.71
C PHE A 16 0.62 3.68 -15.01
N ARG A 17 -0.09 4.76 -14.68
CA ARG A 17 0.45 5.88 -13.91
C ARG A 17 -0.53 6.23 -12.81
N PHE A 18 0.01 6.50 -11.63
CA PHE A 18 -0.76 7.06 -10.52
C PHE A 18 -1.12 8.53 -10.79
N ASP A 19 -2.02 9.10 -10.00
CA ASP A 19 -2.45 10.50 -10.12
C ASP A 19 -1.28 11.50 -10.01
N ASN A 20 -0.22 11.13 -9.29
CA ASN A 20 1.02 11.90 -9.15
C ASN A 20 2.01 11.70 -10.32
N GLY A 21 1.65 10.91 -11.34
CA GLY A 21 2.48 10.59 -12.50
C GLY A 21 3.46 9.43 -12.32
N ASP A 22 3.60 8.86 -11.11
CA ASP A 22 4.51 7.75 -10.85
C ASP A 22 4.11 6.48 -11.60
N ALA A 23 5.10 5.72 -12.05
CA ALA A 23 4.91 4.41 -12.63
C ALA A 23 4.85 3.33 -11.53
N LEU A 24 4.25 2.18 -11.86
CA LEU A 24 4.37 0.99 -11.02
C LEU A 24 5.83 0.50 -11.02
N PRO A 25 6.36 0.11 -9.84
CA PRO A 25 7.66 -0.56 -9.76
C PRO A 25 7.68 -1.87 -10.56
N PRO A 26 8.83 -2.26 -11.16
CA PRO A 26 8.93 -3.46 -11.99
C PRO A 26 8.48 -4.75 -11.31
N GLU A 27 8.78 -4.91 -10.02
CA GLU A 27 8.35 -6.05 -9.21
C GLU A 27 6.82 -6.17 -9.11
N HIS A 28 6.11 -5.04 -9.00
CA HIS A 28 4.66 -5.02 -8.97
C HIS A 28 4.02 -5.19 -10.34
N ILE A 29 4.67 -4.73 -11.41
CA ILE A 29 4.24 -5.03 -12.77
C ILE A 29 4.26 -6.55 -12.98
N GLN A 30 5.33 -7.21 -12.56
CA GLN A 30 5.46 -8.66 -12.62
C GLN A 30 4.38 -9.36 -11.77
N GLU A 31 4.25 -8.99 -10.50
CA GLU A 31 3.27 -9.55 -9.56
C GLU A 31 1.85 -9.45 -10.11
N TYR A 32 1.42 -8.25 -10.51
CA TYR A 32 0.06 -8.04 -10.99
C TYR A 32 -0.20 -8.71 -12.34
N THR A 33 0.80 -8.82 -13.21
CA THR A 33 0.70 -9.58 -14.46
C THR A 33 0.46 -11.05 -14.17
N VAL A 34 1.20 -11.66 -13.24
CA VAL A 34 1.01 -13.05 -12.85
C VAL A 34 -0.36 -13.25 -12.20
N ASN A 35 -0.76 -12.38 -11.30
CA ASN A 35 -2.08 -12.42 -10.66
C ASN A 35 -3.22 -12.35 -11.69
N ALA A 36 -3.15 -11.44 -12.66
CA ALA A 36 -4.11 -11.34 -13.75
C ALA A 36 -4.15 -12.61 -14.59
N SER A 37 -2.98 -13.15 -14.94
CA SER A 37 -2.85 -14.40 -15.73
C SER A 37 -3.51 -15.59 -15.05
N VAL A 38 -3.37 -15.71 -13.73
CA VAL A 38 -4.00 -16.77 -12.93
C VAL A 38 -5.52 -16.58 -12.89
N ILE A 39 -6.01 -15.36 -12.67
CA ILE A 39 -7.46 -15.08 -12.66
C ILE A 39 -8.07 -15.36 -14.03
N GLU A 40 -7.45 -14.91 -15.10
CA GLU A 40 -7.87 -15.18 -16.48
C GLU A 40 -7.91 -16.69 -16.79
N ALA A 41 -6.92 -17.44 -16.32
CA ALA A 41 -6.91 -18.91 -16.46
C ALA A 41 -8.09 -19.55 -15.72
N VAL A 42 -8.39 -19.09 -14.50
CA VAL A 42 -9.55 -19.56 -13.74
C VAL A 42 -10.86 -19.20 -14.45
N MET A 43 -10.99 -17.99 -14.97
CA MET A 43 -12.19 -17.57 -15.70
C MET A 43 -12.42 -18.42 -16.95
N ARG A 44 -11.36 -18.65 -17.75
CA ARG A 44 -11.44 -19.55 -18.93
C ARG A 44 -11.77 -20.98 -18.55
N ALA A 45 -11.20 -21.50 -17.44
CA ALA A 45 -11.55 -22.82 -16.93
C ALA A 45 -13.03 -22.91 -16.51
N MET A 46 -13.57 -21.84 -15.93
CA MET A 46 -15.00 -21.77 -15.55
C MET A 46 -15.94 -21.71 -16.76
N GLU A 47 -15.49 -21.17 -17.89
CA GLU A 47 -16.25 -21.11 -19.16
C GLU A 47 -16.15 -22.44 -19.94
N ASP A 48 -15.13 -23.25 -19.69
CA ASP A 48 -14.96 -24.57 -20.31
C ASP A 48 -15.93 -25.59 -19.67
N ALA A 49 -17.05 -25.82 -20.36
CA ALA A 49 -18.08 -26.76 -19.89
C ALA A 49 -17.56 -28.20 -19.69
N THR A 50 -16.55 -28.63 -20.48
CA THR A 50 -15.96 -29.95 -20.34
C THR A 50 -15.09 -30.04 -19.10
N PHE A 51 -14.27 -29.01 -18.87
CA PHE A 51 -13.45 -28.90 -17.66
C PHE A 51 -14.35 -28.83 -16.42
N MET A 52 -15.36 -27.96 -16.41
CA MET A 52 -16.29 -27.81 -15.29
C MET A 52 -17.04 -29.09 -14.95
N ARG A 53 -17.49 -29.84 -15.97
CA ARG A 53 -18.16 -31.12 -15.76
C ARG A 53 -17.25 -32.16 -15.11
N LYS A 54 -15.99 -32.20 -15.48
CA LYS A 54 -15.00 -33.13 -14.90
C LYS A 54 -14.58 -32.69 -13.49
N ALA A 55 -14.28 -31.40 -13.31
CA ALA A 55 -13.75 -30.86 -12.06
C ALA A 55 -14.82 -30.70 -10.98
N MET A 56 -16.04 -30.25 -11.33
CA MET A 56 -17.10 -29.87 -10.39
C MET A 56 -18.27 -30.85 -10.36
N LYS A 57 -18.17 -32.02 -11.01
CA LYS A 57 -19.23 -33.06 -11.06
C LYS A 57 -20.59 -32.49 -11.42
N ALA A 58 -20.66 -31.57 -12.39
CA ALA A 58 -21.85 -30.89 -12.85
C ALA A 58 -22.62 -30.04 -11.78
N GLY A 59 -21.94 -29.75 -10.67
CA GLY A 59 -22.48 -28.88 -9.63
C GLY A 59 -22.13 -27.39 -9.83
N PRO A 60 -22.57 -26.52 -8.89
CA PRO A 60 -22.18 -25.11 -8.88
C PRO A 60 -20.67 -24.96 -8.66
N VAL A 61 -20.11 -23.82 -9.08
CA VAL A 61 -18.68 -23.50 -8.92
C VAL A 61 -18.25 -23.66 -7.47
N ASN A 62 -17.35 -24.61 -7.20
CA ASN A 62 -16.77 -24.82 -5.89
C ASN A 62 -15.54 -23.91 -5.71
N TRP A 63 -15.75 -22.78 -5.09
CA TRP A 63 -14.68 -21.79 -4.84
C TRP A 63 -13.61 -22.28 -3.88
N GLY A 64 -13.90 -23.24 -3.02
CA GLY A 64 -12.92 -23.89 -2.15
C GLY A 64 -11.92 -24.72 -2.94
N GLU A 65 -12.42 -25.53 -3.89
CA GLU A 65 -11.55 -26.31 -4.78
C GLU A 65 -10.71 -25.44 -5.70
N LEU A 66 -11.29 -24.38 -6.27
CA LEU A 66 -10.55 -23.43 -7.09
C LEU A 66 -9.45 -22.72 -6.29
N ALA A 67 -9.76 -22.23 -5.08
CA ALA A 67 -8.77 -21.59 -4.22
C ALA A 67 -7.66 -22.58 -3.79
N GLY A 68 -8.02 -23.84 -3.50
CA GLY A 68 -7.05 -24.90 -3.23
C GLY A 68 -6.16 -25.19 -4.42
N ALA A 69 -6.72 -25.28 -5.63
CA ALA A 69 -5.96 -25.53 -6.84
C ALA A 69 -4.96 -24.39 -7.14
N ILE A 70 -5.37 -23.12 -7.03
CA ILE A 70 -4.44 -22.00 -7.24
C ILE A 70 -3.38 -21.93 -6.15
N SER A 71 -3.69 -22.27 -4.90
CA SER A 71 -2.71 -22.33 -3.82
C SER A 71 -1.63 -23.38 -4.10
N TYR A 72 -2.02 -24.53 -4.65
CA TYR A 72 -1.04 -25.55 -5.07
C TYR A 72 -0.05 -25.02 -6.11
N TYR A 73 -0.51 -24.19 -7.05
CA TYR A 73 0.32 -23.60 -8.10
C TYR A 73 1.02 -22.29 -7.71
N GLN A 74 0.88 -21.85 -6.47
CA GLN A 74 1.50 -20.60 -6.00
C GLN A 74 3.04 -20.64 -6.13
N ALA A 75 3.64 -21.78 -5.81
CA ALA A 75 5.09 -21.97 -5.92
C ALA A 75 5.58 -21.95 -7.38
N GLU A 76 4.74 -22.42 -8.31
CA GLU A 76 5.08 -22.51 -9.74
C GLU A 76 4.91 -21.16 -10.46
N PHE A 77 3.82 -20.43 -10.16
CA PHE A 77 3.49 -19.18 -10.85
C PHE A 77 3.89 -17.93 -10.07
N GLY A 78 4.19 -18.04 -8.77
CA GLY A 78 4.60 -16.89 -7.95
C GLY A 78 3.50 -15.85 -7.72
N HIS A 79 2.21 -16.24 -7.81
CA HIS A 79 1.10 -15.31 -7.58
C HIS A 79 0.91 -14.99 -6.09
N THR A 80 0.34 -13.82 -5.81
CA THR A 80 0.02 -13.35 -4.45
C THR A 80 -1.49 -13.32 -4.15
N LEU A 81 -2.28 -14.04 -4.97
CA LEU A 81 -3.74 -14.10 -4.80
C LEU A 81 -4.12 -14.78 -3.48
N PRO A 82 -5.25 -14.36 -2.85
CA PRO A 82 -5.67 -14.94 -1.60
C PRO A 82 -6.10 -16.41 -1.77
N VAL A 83 -5.66 -17.27 -0.84
CA VAL A 83 -5.96 -18.70 -0.85
C VAL A 83 -7.28 -19.07 -0.17
N SER A 84 -7.96 -18.15 0.51
CA SER A 84 -9.29 -18.40 1.06
C SER A 84 -10.37 -18.24 0.01
N SER A 85 -11.34 -19.19 -0.04
CA SER A 85 -12.41 -19.24 -1.04
C SER A 85 -13.19 -17.93 -1.18
N ASN A 86 -13.60 -17.33 -0.06
CA ASN A 86 -14.39 -16.09 -0.05
C ASN A 86 -13.59 -14.89 -0.56
N ARG A 87 -12.33 -14.76 -0.15
CA ARG A 87 -11.45 -13.67 -0.61
C ARG A 87 -11.07 -13.86 -2.07
N PHE A 88 -10.83 -15.10 -2.49
CA PHE A 88 -10.52 -15.40 -3.88
C PHE A 88 -11.71 -15.11 -4.79
N LYS A 89 -12.92 -15.62 -4.44
CA LYS A 89 -14.18 -15.29 -5.14
C LYS A 89 -14.37 -13.79 -5.29
N LYS A 90 -14.18 -13.04 -4.20
CA LYS A 90 -14.30 -11.58 -4.24
C LYS A 90 -13.28 -10.99 -5.21
N ARG A 91 -12.01 -11.43 -5.18
CA ARG A 91 -10.96 -10.93 -6.07
C ARG A 91 -11.28 -11.19 -7.55
N VAL A 92 -11.79 -12.39 -7.88
CA VAL A 92 -12.21 -12.73 -9.25
C VAL A 92 -13.38 -11.84 -9.69
N ASN A 93 -14.38 -11.62 -8.82
CA ASN A 93 -15.51 -10.74 -9.13
C ASN A 93 -15.09 -9.28 -9.28
N ASP A 94 -14.22 -8.79 -8.43
CA ASP A 94 -13.65 -7.43 -8.55
C ASP A 94 -12.89 -7.27 -9.87
N PHE A 95 -12.14 -8.29 -10.28
CA PHE A 95 -11.43 -8.29 -11.57
C PHE A 95 -12.39 -8.31 -12.76
N LYS A 96 -13.48 -9.10 -12.70
CA LYS A 96 -14.53 -9.10 -13.74
C LYS A 96 -15.20 -7.73 -13.90
N ALA A 97 -15.41 -7.02 -12.78
CA ALA A 97 -16.09 -5.73 -12.79
C ALA A 97 -15.17 -4.57 -13.20
N ASN A 98 -13.92 -4.57 -12.74
CA ASN A 98 -13.02 -3.41 -12.81
C ASN A 98 -11.71 -3.69 -13.58
N GLY A 99 -11.54 -4.89 -14.15
CA GLY A 99 -10.37 -5.26 -14.93
C GLY A 99 -9.06 -5.22 -14.15
N TYR A 100 -7.98 -4.96 -14.86
CA TYR A 100 -6.61 -4.98 -14.34
C TYR A 100 -6.35 -4.02 -13.18
N GLU A 101 -7.01 -2.87 -13.17
CA GLU A 101 -6.85 -1.86 -12.12
C GLU A 101 -7.25 -2.38 -10.74
N SER A 102 -8.20 -3.32 -10.68
CA SER A 102 -8.66 -3.94 -9.43
C SER A 102 -7.56 -4.69 -8.66
N LEU A 103 -6.51 -5.13 -9.35
CA LEU A 103 -5.40 -5.85 -8.74
C LEU A 103 -4.33 -4.92 -8.15
N ILE A 104 -4.31 -3.65 -8.55
CA ILE A 104 -3.38 -2.66 -8.01
C ILE A 104 -3.73 -2.39 -6.54
N SER A 105 -2.74 -2.54 -5.67
CA SER A 105 -2.94 -2.29 -4.26
C SER A 105 -3.21 -0.80 -4.00
N ARG A 106 -4.37 -0.47 -3.45
CA ARG A 106 -4.68 0.89 -3.00
C ARG A 106 -3.72 1.41 -1.91
N LYS A 107 -2.92 0.52 -1.31
CA LYS A 107 -1.87 0.94 -0.36
C LYS A 107 -0.75 1.71 -1.06
N PHE A 108 -0.50 1.47 -2.35
CA PHE A 108 0.42 2.26 -3.16
C PHE A 108 -0.08 3.69 -3.41
N MET A 109 -1.38 3.87 -3.59
CA MET A 109 -2.04 5.18 -3.71
C MET A 109 -2.01 5.98 -2.41
N ASN A 110 -1.70 5.35 -1.27
CA ASN A 110 -1.64 5.99 0.04
C ASN A 110 -0.29 6.66 0.35
N GLN A 111 0.58 6.93 -0.63
CA GLN A 111 1.72 7.82 -0.42
C GLN A 111 1.28 9.23 0.01
N ASN A 112 0.09 9.68 -0.41
CA ASN A 112 -0.56 10.88 0.14
C ASN A 112 -1.03 10.75 1.61
N ARG A 113 -0.82 9.60 2.26
CA ARG A 113 -1.06 9.36 3.68
C ARG A 113 0.22 9.17 4.48
N ARG A 114 1.38 9.50 3.98
CA ARG A 114 2.52 9.76 4.84
C ARG A 114 2.17 11.02 5.63
N LYS A 115 1.60 10.81 6.83
CA LYS A 115 1.36 11.91 7.77
C LYS A 115 2.67 12.63 8.13
N VAL A 116 3.79 11.97 7.97
CA VAL A 116 5.14 12.50 8.24
C VAL A 116 5.80 12.75 6.89
N THR A 117 5.78 13.99 6.43
CA THR A 117 6.56 14.49 5.29
C THR A 117 8.03 14.64 5.69
N TYR A 118 8.91 14.96 4.75
CA TYR A 118 10.32 15.20 5.02
C TYR A 118 10.53 16.35 6.03
N ASP A 119 9.75 17.43 5.91
CA ASP A 119 9.85 18.58 6.81
C ASP A 119 9.38 18.23 8.22
N ILE A 120 8.28 17.46 8.33
CA ILE A 120 7.80 16.93 9.61
C ILE A 120 8.85 15.98 10.21
N GLU A 121 9.48 15.14 9.39
CA GLU A 121 10.56 14.24 9.80
C GLU A 121 11.72 15.00 10.44
N ARG A 122 12.22 16.01 9.75
CA ARG A 122 13.31 16.87 10.25
C ARG A 122 12.91 17.54 11.57
N LEU A 123 11.70 18.06 11.65
CA LEU A 123 11.19 18.72 12.84
C LEU A 123 11.09 17.76 14.04
N LEU A 124 10.51 16.56 13.85
CA LEU A 124 10.42 15.57 14.91
C LEU A 124 11.79 15.12 15.40
N LEU A 125 12.74 14.91 14.50
CA LEU A 125 14.12 14.54 14.86
C LEU A 125 14.85 15.69 15.55
N SER A 126 14.63 16.94 15.18
CA SER A 126 15.27 18.07 15.83
C SER A 126 14.73 18.29 17.26
N ILE A 127 13.43 18.09 17.49
CA ILE A 127 12.85 18.12 18.83
C ILE A 127 13.40 16.97 19.68
N ASP A 128 13.49 15.77 19.11
CA ASP A 128 14.00 14.56 19.78
C ASP A 128 15.50 14.66 20.14
N ALA A 129 16.29 15.37 19.32
CA ALA A 129 17.73 15.56 19.52
C ALA A 129 18.07 16.67 20.55
N GLN A 130 17.09 17.28 21.20
CA GLN A 130 17.36 18.28 22.26
C GLN A 130 18.19 17.64 23.40
N PRO A 131 19.06 18.41 24.06
CA PRO A 131 19.97 17.89 25.11
C PRO A 131 19.27 17.18 26.25
N GLU A 132 18.01 17.52 26.51
CA GLU A 132 17.16 16.97 27.57
C GLU A 132 16.62 15.59 27.22
N GLN A 133 16.84 15.09 25.99
CA GLN A 133 16.34 13.81 25.47
C GLN A 133 14.86 13.58 25.81
N PRO A 134 13.94 14.38 25.21
CA PRO A 134 12.55 14.33 25.59
C PRO A 134 11.92 12.97 25.29
N PHE A 135 10.94 12.55 26.08
CA PHE A 135 10.15 11.37 25.79
C PHE A 135 9.35 11.55 24.49
N ASN A 136 9.03 10.46 23.81
CA ASN A 136 8.22 10.50 22.59
C ASN A 136 6.89 11.26 22.76
N THR A 137 6.31 11.25 23.97
CA THR A 137 5.12 12.03 24.34
C THR A 137 5.39 13.53 24.34
N THR A 138 6.52 13.95 24.85
CA THR A 138 6.94 15.37 24.89
C THR A 138 7.22 15.86 23.44
N VAL A 139 7.88 15.05 22.62
CA VAL A 139 8.08 15.38 21.19
C VAL A 139 6.74 15.54 20.48
N TRP A 140 5.79 14.62 20.74
CA TRP A 140 4.44 14.70 20.20
C TRP A 140 3.71 15.97 20.64
N GLU A 141 3.77 16.33 21.92
CA GLU A 141 3.14 17.53 22.47
C GLU A 141 3.73 18.80 21.85
N GLN A 142 5.05 18.93 21.82
CA GLN A 142 5.74 20.10 21.25
C GLN A 142 5.43 20.26 19.76
N TYR A 143 5.43 19.17 18.99
CA TYR A 143 5.06 19.20 17.57
C TYR A 143 3.61 19.71 17.38
N ASN A 144 2.65 19.16 18.14
CA ASN A 144 1.25 19.56 17.99
C ASN A 144 0.99 20.99 18.47
N MET A 145 1.65 21.45 19.53
CA MET A 145 1.60 22.85 19.96
C MET A 145 2.15 23.79 18.88
N PHE A 146 3.25 23.40 18.24
CA PHE A 146 3.83 24.19 17.15
C PHE A 146 2.87 24.29 15.96
N VAL A 147 2.31 23.19 15.43
CA VAL A 147 1.40 23.27 14.28
C VAL A 147 0.08 23.97 14.58
N GLN A 148 -0.30 24.06 15.86
CA GLN A 148 -1.45 24.83 16.33
C GLN A 148 -1.13 26.33 16.57
N GLY A 149 0.16 26.69 16.52
CA GLY A 149 0.62 28.06 16.73
C GLY A 149 0.83 28.44 18.20
N ASP A 150 0.81 27.45 19.10
CA ASP A 150 0.97 27.66 20.55
C ASP A 150 2.44 27.59 21.01
N LEU A 151 3.35 27.19 20.13
CA LEU A 151 4.78 27.06 20.37
C LEU A 151 5.58 27.54 19.17
N GLU A 152 6.65 28.30 19.40
CA GLU A 152 7.63 28.66 18.37
C GLU A 152 8.74 27.59 18.33
N LEU A 153 9.06 27.10 17.13
CA LEU A 153 10.20 26.24 16.89
C LEU A 153 11.11 26.87 15.83
N TYR A 154 12.38 26.52 15.90
CA TYR A 154 13.43 27.03 15.01
C TYR A 154 13.95 25.91 14.12
N ASP A 155 14.25 26.24 12.87
CA ASP A 155 14.95 25.32 11.98
C ASP A 155 16.34 25.04 12.55
N PRO A 156 16.72 23.76 12.73
CA PRO A 156 17.99 23.41 13.37
C PRO A 156 19.22 23.76 12.54
N GLU A 157 19.07 23.98 11.23
CA GLU A 157 20.18 24.29 10.33
C GLU A 157 20.32 25.78 10.11
N SER A 158 19.22 26.50 9.88
CA SER A 158 19.24 27.93 9.59
C SER A 158 19.08 28.81 10.83
N GLY A 159 18.49 28.27 11.91
CA GLY A 159 18.12 29.04 13.10
C GLY A 159 16.92 29.99 12.89
N GLU A 160 16.25 29.91 11.75
CA GLU A 160 15.05 30.71 11.45
C GLU A 160 13.83 30.14 12.17
N VAL A 161 12.90 31.04 12.53
CA VAL A 161 11.61 30.62 13.10
C VAL A 161 10.79 29.90 12.03
N LEU A 162 10.37 28.68 12.34
CA LEU A 162 9.50 27.91 11.45
C LEU A 162 8.09 28.48 11.42
N ASN A 163 7.46 28.45 10.25
CA ASN A 163 6.10 28.92 10.08
C ASN A 163 5.12 27.72 10.19
N PRO A 164 4.21 27.68 11.18
CA PRO A 164 3.20 26.63 11.32
C PRO A 164 2.31 26.45 10.09
N ALA A 165 2.12 27.50 9.28
CA ALA A 165 1.30 27.45 8.07
C ALA A 165 1.87 26.51 6.98
N ASP A 166 3.17 26.20 7.02
CA ASP A 166 3.82 25.26 6.10
C ASP A 166 3.52 23.79 6.46
N PHE A 167 2.94 23.56 7.65
CA PHE A 167 2.59 22.24 8.19
C PHE A 167 1.07 22.04 8.24
N THR A 168 0.41 22.26 7.10
CA THR A 168 -1.04 22.12 6.96
C THR A 168 -1.40 20.99 6.00
N ASP A 169 -2.64 20.48 6.10
CA ASP A 169 -3.21 19.56 5.14
C ASP A 169 -3.70 20.29 3.87
N LYS A 170 -4.30 19.55 2.93
CA LYS A 170 -4.82 20.10 1.66
C LYS A 170 -5.95 21.12 1.87
N ASP A 171 -6.62 21.07 3.01
CA ASP A 171 -7.74 21.93 3.38
C ASP A 171 -7.29 23.13 4.23
N GLY A 172 -5.97 23.25 4.48
CA GLY A 172 -5.37 24.33 5.26
C GLY A 172 -5.46 24.13 6.78
N ASN A 173 -5.84 22.94 7.26
CA ASN A 173 -5.88 22.65 8.68
C ASN A 173 -4.50 22.20 9.19
N PRO A 174 -4.14 22.49 10.47
CA PRO A 174 -2.90 22.01 11.06
C PRO A 174 -2.73 20.50 10.96
N LEU A 175 -1.57 20.05 10.52
CA LEU A 175 -1.23 18.63 10.37
C LEU A 175 -0.93 17.97 11.72
N VAL A 176 -1.96 17.76 12.54
CA VAL A 176 -1.87 17.14 13.86
C VAL A 176 -1.51 15.66 13.74
N LEU A 177 -0.51 15.23 14.50
CA LEU A 177 -0.08 13.82 14.59
C LEU A 177 -0.66 13.16 15.84
N SER A 178 -0.89 11.84 15.76
CA SER A 178 -1.22 11.05 16.95
C SER A 178 0.05 10.65 17.71
N PRO A 179 -0.03 10.41 19.05
CA PRO A 179 1.11 9.92 19.84
C PRO A 179 1.72 8.66 19.24
N ALA A 180 0.88 7.73 18.76
CA ALA A 180 1.32 6.49 18.14
C ALA A 180 2.09 6.73 16.83
N THR A 181 1.72 7.74 16.04
CA THR A 181 2.45 8.08 14.81
C THR A 181 3.86 8.57 15.12
N VAL A 182 4.00 9.47 16.09
CA VAL A 182 5.30 10.01 16.51
C VAL A 182 6.16 8.90 17.14
N ALA A 183 5.60 8.12 18.07
CA ALA A 183 6.32 7.02 18.69
C ALA A 183 6.81 5.97 17.69
N ASN A 184 5.96 5.56 16.74
CA ASN A 184 6.34 4.61 15.69
C ASN A 184 7.44 5.17 14.78
N TYR A 185 7.40 6.46 14.49
CA TYR A 185 8.40 7.13 13.69
C TYR A 185 9.76 7.18 14.43
N LEU A 186 9.79 7.70 15.64
CA LEU A 186 11.02 7.84 16.44
C LEU A 186 11.62 6.48 16.84
N ASN A 187 10.80 5.46 17.05
CA ASN A 187 11.25 4.09 17.37
C ASN A 187 11.69 3.28 16.14
N ASN A 188 11.54 3.81 14.92
CA ASN A 188 12.06 3.14 13.74
C ASN A 188 13.58 2.95 13.87
N PRO A 189 14.14 1.74 13.60
CA PRO A 189 15.58 1.49 13.71
C PRO A 189 16.46 2.47 12.93
N LYS A 190 15.99 2.95 11.78
CA LYS A 190 16.70 3.98 10.99
C LYS A 190 16.84 5.31 11.73
N ASN A 191 15.81 5.70 12.46
CA ASN A 191 15.77 6.98 13.17
C ASN A 191 16.46 6.88 14.52
N LYS A 192 16.42 5.71 15.18
CA LYS A 192 17.20 5.45 16.40
C LYS A 192 18.71 5.53 16.19
N ALA A 193 19.20 5.26 14.99
CA ALA A 193 20.63 5.37 14.66
C ALA A 193 21.09 6.83 14.50
N LEU A 194 20.16 7.80 14.45
CA LEU A 194 20.42 9.24 14.37
C LEU A 194 20.38 9.94 15.73
N ARG A 195 20.01 9.22 16.79
CA ARG A 195 20.09 9.63 18.21
C ARG A 195 21.47 9.33 18.78
#